data_a7d68c4b634f83bb8380490852903fcf
#
_entry.id   a7d68c4b634f83bb8380490852903fcf
#
_cell.length_a   1.000
_cell.length_b   1.000
_cell.length_c   1.000
_cell.angle_alpha   90.00
_cell.angle_beta   90.00
_cell.angle_gamma   90.00
#
_symmetry.space_group_name_H-M   'P 1'
#
loop_
_entity.id
_entity.type
_entity.pdbx_description
1 polymer ?
#
loop_
_entity_poly.entity_id
_entity_poly.type
_entity_poly.pdbx_seq_one_letter_code
_entity_poly.pdbx_strand_id
1 'polypeptide(L)'
;MIESSNQASAILRIITEWAKAQENVRGLALVGSHARNAARPDSDIDLAVLAQNPSDFRDAAWLTTIEWSRAGVHPTKWSDEEYGVIWSRGTRVKPEGEVEFGFAPLS
;
A
#
# COMPACT_ATOMS: atom_id res chain seq x y z
N MET A 1 -2.73 23.89 -6.48
CA MET A 1 -2.15 22.55 -6.48
C MET A 1 -1.37 22.30 -5.22
N ILE A 2 -1.60 21.19 -4.60
CA ILE A 2 -0.96 20.87 -3.33
C ILE A 2 0.05 19.78 -3.56
N GLU A 3 1.30 20.09 -3.29
CA GLU A 3 2.38 19.15 -3.61
C GLU A 3 2.31 17.87 -2.82
N SER A 4 1.85 17.94 -1.57
CA SER A 4 1.72 16.76 -0.76
C SER A 4 0.71 15.77 -1.36
N SER A 5 -0.35 16.28 -2.01
CA SER A 5 -1.28 15.39 -2.70
C SER A 5 -0.62 14.72 -3.89
N ASN A 6 0.33 15.39 -4.51
CA ASN A 6 1.03 14.80 -5.66
C ASN A 6 1.86 13.60 -5.25
N GLN A 7 2.49 13.65 -4.07
CA GLN A 7 3.27 12.50 -3.62
C GLN A 7 2.37 11.31 -3.32
N ALA A 8 1.26 11.53 -2.63
CA ALA A 8 0.32 10.46 -2.35
C ALA A 8 -0.22 9.87 -3.65
N SER A 9 -0.56 10.72 -4.61
CA SER A 9 -1.06 10.26 -5.89
C SER A 9 -0.02 9.44 -6.64
N ALA A 10 1.25 9.85 -6.57
CA ALA A 10 2.33 9.11 -7.23
C ALA A 10 2.50 7.75 -6.58
N ILE A 11 2.45 7.67 -5.26
CA ILE A 11 2.57 6.39 -4.56
C ILE A 11 1.41 5.48 -4.94
N LEU A 12 0.20 6.01 -4.96
CA LEU A 12 -0.97 5.22 -5.34
C LEU A 12 -0.86 4.70 -6.76
N ARG A 13 -0.31 5.51 -7.66
CA ARG A 13 -0.17 5.10 -9.06
C ARG A 13 0.79 3.93 -9.20
N ILE A 14 1.96 4.00 -8.55
CA ILE A 14 2.94 2.92 -8.70
C ILE A 14 2.43 1.64 -8.04
N ILE A 15 1.70 1.75 -6.94
CA ILE A 15 1.13 0.57 -6.29
C ILE A 15 0.03 -0.04 -7.15
N THR A 16 -0.80 0.81 -7.76
CA THR A 16 -1.85 0.32 -8.65
C THR A 16 -1.26 -0.42 -9.83
N GLU A 17 -0.19 0.13 -10.42
CA GLU A 17 0.47 -0.54 -11.54
C GLU A 17 1.07 -1.87 -11.12
N TRP A 18 1.68 -1.89 -9.94
CA TRP A 18 2.22 -3.14 -9.42
C TRP A 18 1.12 -4.17 -9.21
N ALA A 19 0.00 -3.75 -8.62
CA ALA A 19 -1.10 -4.66 -8.33
C ALA A 19 -1.69 -5.26 -9.60
N LYS A 20 -1.80 -4.46 -10.65
CA LYS A 20 -2.35 -4.95 -11.91
C LYS A 20 -1.49 -6.03 -12.53
N ALA A 21 -0.19 -6.03 -12.23
CA ALA A 21 0.72 -7.03 -12.76
C ALA A 21 0.73 -8.31 -11.95
N GLN A 22 0.04 -8.36 -10.81
CA GLN A 22 0.05 -9.51 -9.93
C GLN A 22 -1.19 -10.36 -10.17
N GLU A 23 -1.00 -11.60 -10.60
CA GLU A 23 -2.13 -12.49 -10.86
C GLU A 23 -2.92 -12.78 -9.59
N ASN A 24 -2.24 -12.77 -8.46
CA ASN A 24 -2.84 -13.09 -7.17
C ASN A 24 -3.67 -11.95 -6.59
N VAL A 25 -3.51 -10.73 -7.10
CA VAL A 25 -4.26 -9.58 -6.61
C VAL A 25 -5.51 -9.43 -7.46
N ARG A 26 -6.67 -9.49 -6.80
CA ARG A 26 -7.96 -9.44 -7.48
C ARG A 26 -8.66 -8.11 -7.27
N GLY A 27 -8.22 -7.31 -6.33
CA GLY A 27 -8.80 -5.99 -6.09
C GLY A 27 -7.90 -5.16 -5.23
N LEU A 28 -8.01 -3.86 -5.40
CA LEU A 28 -7.24 -2.90 -4.62
C LEU A 28 -8.16 -1.72 -4.33
N ALA A 29 -8.25 -1.35 -3.06
CA ALA A 29 -9.10 -0.24 -2.65
C ALA A 29 -8.34 0.67 -1.71
N LEU A 30 -8.52 1.97 -1.90
CA LEU A 30 -8.01 2.96 -0.97
C LEU A 30 -9.01 3.08 0.17
N VAL A 31 -8.53 2.98 1.40
CA VAL A 31 -9.40 3.04 2.58
C VAL A 31 -8.83 4.08 3.53
N GLY A 32 -9.48 4.27 4.69
CA GLY A 32 -8.99 5.20 5.68
C GLY A 32 -9.26 6.64 5.32
N SER A 33 -8.41 7.55 5.81
CA SER A 33 -8.65 8.99 5.67
C SER A 33 -8.61 9.44 4.21
N HIS A 34 -7.76 8.84 3.40
CA HIS A 34 -7.71 9.21 1.97
C HIS A 34 -9.00 8.84 1.25
N ALA A 35 -9.59 7.68 1.60
CA ALA A 35 -10.83 7.25 0.97
C ALA A 35 -12.00 8.15 1.36
N ARG A 36 -11.95 8.73 2.57
CA ARG A 36 -13.00 9.62 3.05
C ARG A 36 -12.78 11.05 2.64
N ASN A 37 -11.74 11.32 1.88
CA ASN A 37 -11.36 12.66 1.46
C ASN A 37 -11.11 13.56 2.66
N ALA A 38 -10.60 12.98 3.73
CA ALA A 38 -10.29 13.69 4.97
C ALA A 38 -8.80 13.68 5.27
N ALA A 39 -7.97 13.29 4.31
CA ALA A 39 -6.56 13.14 4.53
C ALA A 39 -5.87 14.48 4.66
N ARG A 40 -4.90 14.52 5.56
CA ARG A 40 -3.95 15.63 5.62
C ARG A 40 -2.75 15.28 4.75
N PRO A 41 -1.88 16.25 4.46
CA PRO A 41 -0.69 15.94 3.67
C PRO A 41 0.19 14.84 4.25
N ASP A 42 0.19 14.69 5.58
CA ASP A 42 1.01 13.70 6.27
C ASP A 42 0.23 12.45 6.65
N SER A 43 -1.00 12.30 6.16
CA SER A 43 -1.79 11.11 6.46
C SER A 43 -1.20 9.87 5.82
N ASP A 44 -1.28 8.75 6.55
CA ASP A 44 -0.87 7.47 6.02
C ASP A 44 -1.78 7.04 4.88
N ILE A 45 -1.24 6.28 3.96
CA ILE A 45 -2.01 5.71 2.87
C ILE A 45 -2.42 4.31 3.29
N ASP A 46 -3.72 4.07 3.37
CA ASP A 46 -4.26 2.77 3.77
C ASP A 46 -4.88 2.09 2.56
N LEU A 47 -4.43 0.90 2.26
CA LEU A 47 -4.90 0.15 1.11
C LEU A 47 -5.43 -1.21 1.56
N ALA A 48 -6.52 -1.63 0.94
CA ALA A 48 -7.05 -2.98 1.09
C ALA A 48 -6.72 -3.74 -0.18
N VAL A 49 -6.01 -4.85 -0.03
CA VAL A 49 -5.62 -5.70 -1.15
C VAL A 49 -6.43 -6.98 -1.06
N LEU A 50 -7.29 -7.22 -2.04
CA LEU A 50 -8.05 -8.46 -2.11
C LEU A 50 -7.23 -9.44 -2.92
N ALA A 51 -6.83 -10.53 -2.28
CA ALA A 51 -5.92 -11.49 -2.88
C ALA A 51 -6.52 -12.88 -2.84
N GLN A 52 -6.19 -13.67 -3.85
CA GLN A 52 -6.62 -15.06 -3.88
C GLN A 52 -6.00 -15.83 -2.73
N ASN A 53 -4.73 -15.60 -2.47
CA ASN A 53 -4.00 -16.20 -1.34
C ASN A 53 -3.24 -15.11 -0.61
N PRO A 54 -3.85 -14.48 0.41
CA PRO A 54 -3.15 -13.41 1.11
C PRO A 54 -1.82 -13.84 1.72
N SER A 55 -1.68 -15.10 2.09
CA SER A 55 -0.43 -15.57 2.70
C SER A 55 0.74 -15.57 1.72
N ASP A 56 0.47 -15.53 0.41
CA ASP A 56 1.55 -15.45 -0.56
C ASP A 56 2.34 -14.16 -0.44
N PHE A 57 1.79 -13.14 0.21
CA PHE A 57 2.46 -11.86 0.36
C PHE A 57 3.22 -11.71 1.68
N ARG A 58 3.31 -12.80 2.47
CA ARG A 58 4.07 -12.77 3.72
C ARG A 58 5.55 -12.57 3.47
N ASP A 59 6.07 -13.13 2.38
CA ASP A 59 7.44 -12.87 1.99
C ASP A 59 7.54 -11.42 1.51
N ALA A 60 8.50 -10.68 2.05
CA ALA A 60 8.59 -9.25 1.76
C ALA A 60 9.20 -8.94 0.41
N ALA A 61 9.57 -9.94 -0.38
CA ALA A 61 10.23 -9.69 -1.65
C ALA A 61 9.38 -8.83 -2.59
N TRP A 62 8.06 -8.94 -2.53
CA TRP A 62 7.20 -8.15 -3.40
C TRP A 62 7.34 -6.65 -3.16
N LEU A 63 7.69 -6.24 -1.94
CA LEU A 63 7.90 -4.82 -1.66
C LEU A 63 8.98 -4.22 -2.52
N THR A 64 10.00 -5.00 -2.87
CA THR A 64 11.09 -4.49 -3.68
C THR A 64 10.75 -4.45 -5.16
N THR A 65 9.64 -5.06 -5.56
CA THR A 65 9.22 -5.03 -6.97
C THR A 65 8.36 -3.82 -7.29
N ILE A 66 7.92 -3.08 -6.28
CA ILE A 66 7.21 -1.81 -6.50
C ILE A 66 8.26 -0.74 -6.81
N GLU A 67 8.00 0.06 -7.82
CA GLU A 67 8.97 1.05 -8.28
C GLU A 67 8.86 2.34 -7.46
N TRP A 68 9.22 2.24 -6.19
CA TRP A 68 9.08 3.34 -5.24
C TRP A 68 9.78 4.61 -5.69
N SER A 69 10.92 4.47 -6.37
CA SER A 69 11.70 5.62 -6.80
C SER A 69 10.93 6.52 -7.76
N ARG A 70 9.96 5.97 -8.49
CA ARG A 70 9.12 6.76 -9.39
C ARG A 70 8.24 7.75 -8.62
N ALA A 71 8.00 7.48 -7.35
CA ALA A 71 7.25 8.39 -6.49
C ALA A 71 8.16 9.21 -5.59
N GLY A 72 9.47 9.09 -5.76
CA GLY A 72 10.43 9.86 -4.98
C GLY A 72 10.61 9.35 -3.56
N VAL A 73 10.26 8.11 -3.30
CA VAL A 73 10.36 7.53 -1.95
C VAL A 73 11.03 6.18 -2.03
N HIS A 74 11.38 5.64 -0.86
CA HIS A 74 11.89 4.27 -0.78
C HIS A 74 11.49 3.67 0.57
N PRO A 75 11.21 2.37 0.61
CA PRO A 75 10.82 1.72 1.86
C PRO A 75 12.04 1.53 2.75
N THR A 76 11.86 1.74 4.05
CA THR A 76 12.97 1.61 5.00
C THR A 76 12.74 0.49 5.99
N LYS A 77 11.50 0.27 6.42
CA LYS A 77 11.19 -0.83 7.31
C LYS A 77 9.70 -1.11 7.26
N TRP A 78 9.31 -2.30 7.69
CA TRP A 78 7.91 -2.68 7.74
C TRP A 78 7.67 -3.60 8.93
N SER A 79 6.40 -3.67 9.35
CA SER A 79 5.99 -4.57 10.41
C SER A 79 4.60 -5.10 10.08
N ASP A 80 4.31 -6.31 10.54
CA ASP A 80 3.07 -6.99 10.22
C ASP A 80 2.18 -7.11 11.44
N GLU A 81 0.86 -7.04 11.22
CA GLU A 81 -0.13 -7.27 12.25
C GLU A 81 -1.18 -8.23 11.71
N GLU A 82 -1.78 -8.97 12.61
CA GLU A 82 -2.77 -9.99 12.24
C GLU A 82 -4.12 -9.66 12.85
N TYR A 83 -5.16 -9.86 12.04
CA TYR A 83 -6.53 -9.59 12.44
C TYR A 83 -7.41 -10.74 11.94
N GLY A 84 -7.23 -11.93 12.52
CA GLY A 84 -7.94 -13.10 12.06
C GLY A 84 -7.47 -13.55 10.70
N VAL A 85 -8.38 -13.56 9.72
CA VAL A 85 -8.02 -13.94 8.34
C VAL A 85 -7.40 -12.81 7.55
N ILE A 86 -7.37 -11.63 8.14
CA ILE A 86 -6.79 -10.44 7.52
C ILE A 86 -5.45 -10.16 8.20
N TRP A 87 -4.46 -9.76 7.43
CA TRP A 87 -3.21 -9.30 8.01
C TRP A 87 -2.76 -8.04 7.27
N SER A 88 -1.96 -7.23 7.93
CA SER A 88 -1.52 -5.99 7.32
C SER A 88 -0.02 -5.81 7.48
N ARG A 89 0.55 -5.06 6.58
CA ARG A 89 1.96 -4.67 6.62
C ARG A 89 2.05 -3.16 6.54
N GLY A 90 2.48 -2.55 7.64
CA GLY A 90 2.75 -1.13 7.64
C GLY A 90 4.17 -0.90 7.16
N THR A 91 4.31 -0.13 6.08
CA THR A 91 5.59 0.09 5.43
C THR A 91 5.95 1.55 5.53
N ARG A 92 7.04 1.85 6.22
CA ARG A 92 7.52 3.22 6.33
C ARG A 92 8.38 3.55 5.12
N VAL A 93 8.15 4.71 4.54
CA VAL A 93 8.92 5.16 3.38
C VAL A 93 9.59 6.49 3.69
N LYS A 94 10.72 6.75 3.02
CA LYS A 94 11.47 7.99 3.16
C LYS A 94 11.35 8.79 1.87
N PRO A 95 11.34 10.13 1.93
CA PRO A 95 11.67 10.97 3.08
C PRO A 95 10.62 11.02 4.17
N GLU A 96 9.36 10.75 3.86
CA GLU A 96 8.39 10.61 4.94
C GLU A 96 7.13 9.94 4.42
N GLY A 97 6.42 9.29 5.33
CA GLY A 97 5.16 8.66 5.00
C GLY A 97 5.11 7.21 5.42
N GLU A 98 3.91 6.66 5.39
CA GLU A 98 3.69 5.27 5.70
C GLU A 98 2.57 4.75 4.81
N VAL A 99 2.75 3.54 4.28
CA VAL A 99 1.75 2.88 3.46
C VAL A 99 1.39 1.58 4.17
N GLU A 100 0.11 1.41 4.48
CA GLU A 100 -0.37 0.19 5.11
C GLU A 100 -1.10 -0.65 4.09
N PHE A 101 -0.63 -1.88 3.90
CA PHE A 101 -1.25 -2.85 3.00
C PHE A 101 -2.04 -3.84 3.85
N GLY A 102 -3.36 -3.82 3.75
CA GLY A 102 -4.19 -4.80 4.41
C GLY A 102 -4.57 -5.89 3.42
N PHE A 103 -4.25 -7.13 3.73
CA PHE A 103 -4.50 -8.26 2.83
C PHE A 103 -5.69 -9.05 3.33
N ALA A 104 -6.65 -9.28 2.43
CA ALA A 104 -7.86 -10.01 2.77
C ALA A 104 -8.17 -11.00 1.65
N PRO A 105 -8.78 -12.15 2.00
CA PRO A 105 -9.18 -13.11 0.98
C PRO A 105 -10.41 -12.61 0.23
N LEU A 106 -10.63 -13.15 -0.96
CA LEU A 106 -11.77 -12.77 -1.77
C LEU A 106 -13.09 -13.26 -1.21
N SER A 107 -13.10 -14.34 -0.48
CA SER A 107 -14.35 -14.92 0.02
C SER A 107 -14.25 -15.33 1.46
#